data_ef384037bb7a7db9b783e3ce84f45040
#
_entry.id   ef384037bb7a7db9b783e3ce84f45040
#
_cell.length_a   1.000
_cell.length_b   1.000
_cell.length_c   1.000
_cell.angle_alpha   90.00
_cell.angle_beta   90.00
_cell.angle_gamma   90.00
#
_symmetry.space_group_name_H-M   'P 1'
#
loop_
_entity.id
_entity.type
_entity.pdbx_description
1 polymer ?
#
loop_
_entity_poly.entity_id
_entity_poly.type
_entity_poly.pdbx_seq_one_letter_code
_entity_poly.pdbx_strand_id
1 'polypeptide(L)'
;MYFKNTIYTIATSCLILVSMNVDAIPAFARKTNMACSTCHTAWPALNAFGRQYKEHGYRLGHLEAPTKTISKDLKWDESLPISVVLVARPYDKKGSATDPKNRALHEVELMVAGPMGEKMSGFFEIEAEDEVTNGIGFDTGIPVAQLTYNHSEAANLQFSWGSNTGFDSYNSYTGSRRMTRGANAVSDQKFGGADNGGNLRSSRQNISIYGRPSPKFFYGVAISGDSGDTEGVGGDSVTARIAFDVMPSLTIGAMHFSGTSNATSTNAYYVPTSPTANTLVPATSTPERDYSRTAFDLQSEVAGFTFNAAYVSATDDNSAATAEEDNNAYYVQALYTVKDGVRVTWAPLIRFDSYETGGGAVDVDEITVGLNYYFTENVRGMFEFWDRDSSAADKDDDRVTLQLYAAF
;
A
#
# COMPACT_ATOMS: atom_id res chain seq x y z
N MET A 1 13.15 22.27 -39.16
CA MET A 1 12.71 21.10 -39.94
C MET A 1 13.19 19.75 -39.30
N TYR A 2 14.34 19.72 -38.65
CA TYR A 2 14.87 18.51 -37.98
C TYR A 2 14.10 18.06 -36.74
N PHE A 3 13.52 18.98 -35.95
CA PHE A 3 12.83 18.65 -34.70
C PHE A 3 11.52 17.85 -34.91
N LYS A 4 10.78 18.10 -35.99
CA LYS A 4 9.55 17.34 -36.32
C LYS A 4 9.86 15.86 -36.67
N ASN A 5 10.93 15.66 -37.45
CA ASN A 5 11.31 14.29 -37.85
C ASN A 5 11.79 13.44 -36.67
N THR A 6 12.47 14.05 -35.68
CA THR A 6 12.93 13.34 -34.47
C THR A 6 11.73 12.90 -33.61
N ILE A 7 10.70 13.72 -33.48
CA ILE A 7 9.47 13.39 -32.72
C ILE A 7 8.72 12.23 -33.40
N TYR A 8 8.59 12.24 -34.74
CA TYR A 8 7.95 11.14 -35.46
C TYR A 8 8.76 9.84 -35.38
N THR A 9 10.08 9.92 -35.38
CA THR A 9 10.95 8.74 -35.24
C THR A 9 10.86 8.14 -33.85
N ILE A 10 10.82 8.95 -32.79
CA ILE A 10 10.63 8.50 -31.41
C ILE A 10 9.22 7.92 -31.23
N ALA A 11 8.18 8.58 -31.75
CA ALA A 11 6.80 8.10 -31.68
C ALA A 11 6.63 6.78 -32.46
N THR A 12 7.27 6.62 -33.63
CA THR A 12 7.22 5.39 -34.42
C THR A 12 8.04 4.27 -33.79
N SER A 13 9.17 4.58 -33.15
CA SER A 13 9.96 3.58 -32.38
C SER A 13 9.23 3.08 -31.15
N CYS A 14 8.46 3.95 -30.45
CA CYS A 14 7.57 3.52 -29.35
C CYS A 14 6.41 2.66 -29.85
N LEU A 15 5.91 2.86 -31.08
CA LEU A 15 4.82 2.07 -31.65
C LEU A 15 5.23 0.67 -32.12
N ILE A 16 6.51 0.44 -32.41
CA ILE A 16 7.03 -0.88 -32.87
C ILE A 16 7.26 -1.84 -31.70
N LEU A 17 7.29 -1.35 -30.45
CA LEU A 17 7.41 -2.17 -29.23
C LEU A 17 6.08 -2.82 -28.79
N VAL A 18 4.98 -2.60 -29.50
CA VAL A 18 3.60 -3.00 -29.10
C VAL A 18 3.21 -4.43 -29.50
N SER A 19 4.09 -5.22 -30.07
CA SER A 19 3.71 -6.58 -30.53
C SER A 19 4.32 -7.74 -29.73
N MET A 20 4.64 -7.54 -28.45
CA MET A 20 4.96 -8.65 -27.56
C MET A 20 3.75 -8.92 -26.67
N ASN A 21 3.12 -10.09 -26.82
CA ASN A 21 2.17 -10.60 -25.85
C ASN A 21 2.94 -10.79 -24.54
N VAL A 22 2.83 -9.84 -23.64
CA VAL A 22 3.43 -9.90 -22.30
C VAL A 22 2.30 -9.95 -21.30
N ASP A 23 2.17 -11.09 -20.64
CA ASP A 23 1.17 -11.38 -19.61
C ASP A 23 1.56 -10.74 -18.27
N ALA A 24 0.57 -10.28 -17.53
CA ALA A 24 0.64 -9.46 -16.30
C ALA A 24 1.17 -10.15 -15.06
N ILE A 25 1.24 -9.45 -13.84
CA ILE A 25 2.16 -9.84 -12.79
C ILE A 25 2.67 -11.17 -13.14
N PRO A 26 3.78 -11.17 -13.71
CA PRO A 26 4.09 -12.25 -14.64
C PRO A 26 4.19 -13.58 -13.91
N ALA A 27 4.52 -13.55 -12.60
CA ALA A 27 4.58 -14.77 -11.80
C ALA A 27 3.21 -15.47 -11.70
N PHE A 28 2.14 -14.75 -11.35
CA PHE A 28 0.82 -15.38 -11.18
C PHE A 28 0.15 -15.69 -12.53
N ALA A 29 0.25 -14.80 -13.49
CA ALA A 29 -0.25 -15.04 -14.85
C ALA A 29 0.49 -16.20 -15.53
N ARG A 30 1.83 -16.25 -15.43
CA ARG A 30 2.64 -17.39 -15.92
C ARG A 30 2.24 -18.70 -15.24
N LYS A 31 1.97 -18.66 -13.94
CA LYS A 31 1.60 -19.83 -13.17
C LYS A 31 0.20 -20.36 -13.53
N THR A 32 -0.76 -19.47 -13.66
CA THR A 32 -2.19 -19.83 -13.81
C THR A 32 -2.66 -19.80 -15.24
N ASN A 33 -1.89 -19.19 -16.15
CA ASN A 33 -2.28 -18.89 -17.52
C ASN A 33 -3.59 -18.08 -17.60
N MET A 34 -3.79 -17.17 -16.64
CA MET A 34 -4.96 -16.32 -16.54
C MET A 34 -4.61 -14.87 -16.86
N ALA A 35 -5.57 -14.16 -17.48
CA ALA A 35 -5.46 -12.71 -17.71
C ALA A 35 -5.49 -11.94 -16.38
N CYS A 36 -4.91 -10.74 -16.33
CA CYS A 36 -4.92 -9.88 -15.14
C CYS A 36 -6.32 -9.56 -14.64
N SER A 37 -7.24 -9.35 -15.57
CA SER A 37 -8.64 -9.04 -15.28
C SER A 37 -9.38 -10.17 -14.55
N THR A 38 -8.82 -11.38 -14.49
CA THR A 38 -9.35 -12.46 -13.67
C THR A 38 -9.22 -12.15 -12.18
N CYS A 39 -8.10 -11.54 -11.76
CA CYS A 39 -7.81 -11.21 -10.36
C CYS A 39 -7.99 -9.72 -10.04
N HIS A 40 -8.01 -8.85 -11.05
CA HIS A 40 -8.04 -7.40 -10.86
C HIS A 40 -9.27 -6.77 -11.52
N THR A 41 -9.94 -5.87 -10.81
CA THR A 41 -10.93 -4.97 -11.39
C THR A 41 -10.25 -4.03 -12.37
N ALA A 42 -9.15 -3.45 -11.94
CA ALA A 42 -8.13 -2.74 -12.73
C ALA A 42 -6.80 -2.87 -11.96
N TRP A 43 -5.74 -3.39 -12.60
CA TRP A 43 -4.45 -3.56 -11.91
C TRP A 43 -3.94 -2.24 -11.30
N PRO A 44 -3.54 -2.20 -9.99
CA PRO A 44 -3.32 -3.31 -9.08
C PRO A 44 -4.53 -3.67 -8.17
N ALA A 45 -5.70 -3.02 -8.30
CA ALA A 45 -6.86 -3.24 -7.44
C ALA A 45 -7.45 -4.65 -7.64
N LEU A 46 -7.54 -5.44 -6.56
CA LEU A 46 -8.06 -6.81 -6.60
C LEU A 46 -9.60 -6.83 -6.66
N ASN A 47 -10.15 -7.68 -7.50
CA ASN A 47 -11.56 -8.08 -7.46
C ASN A 47 -11.80 -9.23 -6.44
N ALA A 48 -13.02 -9.70 -6.32
CA ALA A 48 -13.38 -10.78 -5.37
C ALA A 48 -12.54 -12.06 -5.57
N PHE A 49 -12.30 -12.47 -6.81
CA PHE A 49 -11.47 -13.65 -7.11
C PHE A 49 -10.00 -13.43 -6.70
N GLY A 50 -9.42 -12.28 -7.01
CA GLY A 50 -8.06 -11.94 -6.63
C GLY A 50 -7.87 -11.88 -5.10
N ARG A 51 -8.89 -11.38 -4.37
CA ARG A 51 -8.89 -11.41 -2.89
C ARG A 51 -8.85 -12.84 -2.37
N GLN A 52 -9.72 -13.72 -2.87
CA GLN A 52 -9.74 -15.13 -2.47
C GLN A 52 -8.41 -15.83 -2.81
N TYR A 53 -7.84 -15.58 -3.98
CA TYR A 53 -6.54 -16.12 -4.37
C TYR A 53 -5.43 -15.75 -3.38
N LYS A 54 -5.38 -14.47 -2.94
CA LYS A 54 -4.47 -14.02 -1.87
C LYS A 54 -4.76 -14.74 -0.55
N GLU A 55 -6.02 -14.79 -0.11
CA GLU A 55 -6.45 -15.43 1.14
C GLU A 55 -6.11 -16.91 1.19
N HIS A 56 -6.14 -17.61 0.04
CA HIS A 56 -5.76 -19.01 -0.10
C HIS A 56 -4.24 -19.22 -0.23
N GLY A 57 -3.43 -18.21 0.03
CA GLY A 57 -1.98 -18.31 -0.07
C GLY A 57 -1.50 -18.53 -1.51
N TYR A 58 -2.11 -17.80 -2.45
CA TYR A 58 -1.78 -17.82 -3.88
C TYR A 58 -2.02 -19.17 -4.57
N ARG A 59 -3.14 -19.81 -4.24
CA ARG A 59 -3.63 -21.07 -4.84
C ARG A 59 -5.01 -20.88 -5.46
N LEU A 60 -5.29 -21.61 -6.53
CA LEU A 60 -6.62 -21.61 -7.19
C LEU A 60 -7.70 -22.34 -6.38
N GLY A 61 -7.31 -23.18 -5.45
CA GLY A 61 -8.16 -23.86 -4.51
C GLY A 61 -7.38 -24.22 -3.28
N HIS A 62 -8.06 -24.78 -2.28
CA HIS A 62 -7.44 -25.05 -0.98
C HIS A 62 -6.23 -25.98 -1.04
N LEU A 63 -6.07 -26.77 -2.11
CA LEU A 63 -5.22 -27.96 -2.11
C LEU A 63 -4.22 -28.08 -3.26
N GLU A 64 -4.26 -27.21 -4.28
CA GLU A 64 -3.44 -27.42 -5.48
C GLU A 64 -2.50 -26.24 -5.74
N ALA A 65 -1.27 -26.37 -5.28
CA ALA A 65 -0.16 -25.66 -5.91
C ALA A 65 0.50 -26.63 -6.90
N PRO A 66 0.64 -26.29 -8.18
CA PRO A 66 1.51 -27.06 -9.08
C PRO A 66 2.94 -26.91 -8.55
N THR A 67 3.42 -27.95 -7.90
CA THR A 67 4.73 -27.94 -7.25
C THR A 67 5.58 -29.04 -7.83
N LYS A 68 6.79 -28.69 -8.26
CA LYS A 68 7.81 -29.66 -8.58
C LYS A 68 8.44 -30.19 -7.29
N THR A 69 8.44 -31.50 -7.11
CA THR A 69 9.15 -32.12 -6.01
C THR A 69 10.63 -32.12 -6.31
N ILE A 70 11.42 -31.40 -5.51
CA ILE A 70 12.89 -31.36 -5.61
C ILE A 70 13.47 -32.48 -4.77
N SER A 71 12.91 -32.72 -3.57
CA SER A 71 13.25 -33.84 -2.70
C SER A 71 12.01 -34.29 -1.94
N LYS A 72 12.12 -35.35 -1.12
CA LYS A 72 11.00 -35.90 -0.35
C LYS A 72 10.19 -34.83 0.40
N ASP A 73 10.87 -33.82 0.94
CA ASP A 73 10.26 -32.81 1.81
C ASP A 73 10.35 -31.38 1.21
N LEU A 74 10.93 -31.21 0.01
CA LEU A 74 11.08 -29.94 -0.65
C LEU A 74 10.28 -29.92 -1.96
N LYS A 75 9.19 -29.18 -1.96
CA LYS A 75 8.38 -28.87 -3.14
C LYS A 75 8.56 -27.41 -3.51
N TRP A 76 8.69 -27.11 -4.78
CA TRP A 76 8.84 -25.77 -5.32
C TRP A 76 7.79 -25.49 -6.40
N ASP A 77 7.48 -24.22 -6.60
CA ASP A 77 6.60 -23.82 -7.70
C ASP A 77 7.28 -24.14 -9.05
N GLU A 78 6.54 -24.67 -10.01
CA GLU A 78 7.09 -24.94 -11.37
C GLU A 78 7.37 -23.65 -12.14
N SER A 79 6.64 -22.57 -11.85
CA SER A 79 6.89 -21.24 -12.40
C SER A 79 7.83 -20.45 -11.48
N LEU A 80 8.59 -19.54 -12.08
CA LEU A 80 9.43 -18.62 -11.32
C LEU A 80 8.52 -17.63 -10.54
N PRO A 81 8.53 -17.63 -9.21
CA PRO A 81 7.61 -16.82 -8.40
C PRO A 81 8.07 -15.35 -8.25
N ILE A 82 8.82 -14.84 -9.22
CA ILE A 82 9.44 -13.52 -9.21
C ILE A 82 8.73 -12.61 -10.20
N SER A 83 8.46 -11.39 -9.77
CA SER A 83 7.98 -10.29 -10.59
C SER A 83 8.78 -9.03 -10.31
N VAL A 84 8.97 -8.21 -11.32
CA VAL A 84 9.61 -6.89 -11.20
C VAL A 84 8.63 -5.84 -11.67
N VAL A 85 8.52 -4.73 -10.91
CA VAL A 85 7.82 -3.53 -11.35
C VAL A 85 8.82 -2.41 -11.52
N LEU A 86 8.74 -1.73 -12.65
CA LEU A 86 9.49 -0.51 -12.92
C LEU A 86 8.54 0.66 -12.96
N VAL A 87 8.89 1.72 -12.26
CA VAL A 87 8.12 2.97 -12.23
C VAL A 87 8.96 4.11 -12.77
N ALA A 88 8.51 4.70 -13.86
CA ALA A 88 9.06 5.94 -14.40
C ALA A 88 8.08 7.10 -14.09
N ARG A 89 8.61 8.26 -13.74
CA ARG A 89 7.82 9.46 -13.48
C ARG A 89 8.34 10.62 -14.33
N PRO A 90 8.00 10.64 -15.65
CA PRO A 90 8.54 11.61 -16.60
C PRO A 90 8.11 13.06 -16.32
N TYR A 91 7.10 13.25 -15.52
CA TYR A 91 6.68 14.56 -15.06
C TYR A 91 6.08 14.48 -13.66
N ASP A 92 6.63 15.26 -12.73
CA ASP A 92 6.13 15.41 -11.36
C ASP A 92 6.37 16.85 -10.93
N LYS A 93 5.30 17.62 -10.83
CA LYS A 93 5.36 19.03 -10.42
C LYS A 93 4.45 19.24 -9.22
N LYS A 94 5.03 19.70 -8.12
CA LYS A 94 4.34 20.02 -6.88
C LYS A 94 4.39 21.55 -6.64
N GLY A 95 3.22 22.18 -6.56
CA GLY A 95 3.09 23.59 -6.33
C GLY A 95 3.58 24.48 -7.50
N SER A 96 3.20 25.73 -7.47
CA SER A 96 3.60 26.72 -8.50
C SER A 96 5.06 27.14 -8.40
N ALA A 97 5.64 27.10 -7.20
CA ALA A 97 7.00 27.57 -6.90
C ALA A 97 8.12 26.56 -7.18
N THR A 98 7.80 25.31 -7.53
CA THR A 98 8.80 24.27 -7.80
C THR A 98 8.96 23.98 -9.28
N ASP A 99 10.18 23.68 -9.72
CA ASP A 99 10.40 23.16 -11.06
C ASP A 99 9.91 21.72 -11.19
N PRO A 100 9.36 21.33 -12.35
CA PRO A 100 8.97 19.94 -12.57
C PRO A 100 10.18 19.02 -12.52
N LYS A 101 10.02 17.90 -11.86
CA LYS A 101 11.01 16.81 -11.84
C LYS A 101 10.71 15.82 -12.95
N ASN A 102 11.77 15.35 -13.61
CA ASN A 102 11.70 14.23 -14.55
C ASN A 102 12.52 13.08 -13.98
N ARG A 103 11.84 12.01 -13.62
CA ARG A 103 12.44 10.80 -13.05
C ARG A 103 12.29 9.68 -14.07
N ALA A 104 13.34 9.46 -14.88
CA ALA A 104 13.34 8.44 -15.91
C ALA A 104 13.16 7.01 -15.33
N LEU A 105 13.67 6.80 -14.13
CA LEU A 105 13.39 5.64 -13.28
C LEU A 105 13.24 6.15 -11.85
N HIS A 106 12.03 6.02 -11.31
CA HIS A 106 11.71 6.47 -9.97
C HIS A 106 11.82 5.35 -8.95
N GLU A 107 11.31 4.17 -9.33
CA GLU A 107 11.16 3.06 -8.40
C GLU A 107 11.36 1.73 -9.12
N VAL A 108 11.96 0.78 -8.42
CA VAL A 108 12.09 -0.62 -8.84
C VAL A 108 11.61 -1.49 -7.70
N GLU A 109 10.59 -2.30 -7.95
CA GLU A 109 10.08 -3.27 -6.98
C GLU A 109 10.45 -4.69 -7.44
N LEU A 110 10.98 -5.50 -6.55
CA LEU A 110 11.18 -6.93 -6.74
C LEU A 110 10.25 -7.69 -5.79
N MET A 111 9.32 -8.45 -6.36
CA MET A 111 8.35 -9.23 -5.62
C MET A 111 8.60 -10.71 -5.80
N VAL A 112 8.53 -11.46 -4.69
CA VAL A 112 8.51 -12.92 -4.68
C VAL A 112 7.26 -13.37 -3.93
N ALA A 113 6.35 -14.07 -4.61
CA ALA A 113 5.08 -14.46 -4.02
C ALA A 113 4.60 -15.81 -4.53
N GLY A 114 4.09 -16.62 -3.62
CA GLY A 114 3.50 -17.91 -3.98
C GLY A 114 3.45 -18.92 -2.85
N PRO A 115 2.92 -20.12 -3.13
CA PRO A 115 2.93 -21.22 -2.21
C PRO A 115 4.32 -21.84 -2.08
N MET A 116 4.64 -22.27 -0.85
CA MET A 116 5.82 -23.04 -0.48
C MET A 116 5.37 -24.41 0.05
N GLY A 117 5.13 -25.36 -0.85
CA GLY A 117 4.54 -26.67 -0.50
C GLY A 117 3.02 -26.59 -0.28
N GLU A 118 2.48 -27.51 0.51
CA GLU A 118 1.03 -27.71 0.63
C GLU A 118 0.33 -26.64 1.49
N LYS A 119 0.96 -26.23 2.59
CA LYS A 119 0.32 -25.36 3.59
C LYS A 119 1.06 -24.08 3.89
N MET A 120 2.19 -23.82 3.25
CA MET A 120 2.94 -22.60 3.44
C MET A 120 2.82 -21.71 2.22
N SER A 121 2.79 -20.41 2.43
CA SER A 121 2.90 -19.40 1.38
C SER A 121 3.67 -18.19 1.89
N GLY A 122 4.19 -17.41 0.95
CA GLY A 122 4.91 -16.18 1.28
C GLY A 122 4.66 -15.08 0.26
N PHE A 123 4.89 -13.87 0.71
CA PHE A 123 5.01 -12.66 -0.10
C PHE A 123 6.19 -11.87 0.44
N PHE A 124 7.06 -11.44 -0.44
CA PHE A 124 8.22 -10.64 -0.11
C PHE A 124 8.43 -9.59 -1.18
N GLU A 125 8.71 -8.37 -0.76
CA GLU A 125 8.94 -7.24 -1.64
C GLU A 125 10.17 -6.47 -1.19
N ILE A 126 11.06 -6.18 -2.15
CA ILE A 126 12.13 -5.20 -2.03
C ILE A 126 11.78 -4.05 -2.96
N GLU A 127 11.85 -2.86 -2.44
CA GLU A 127 11.62 -1.60 -3.13
C GLU A 127 12.91 -0.77 -3.12
N ALA A 128 13.21 -0.15 -4.24
CA ALA A 128 14.30 0.80 -4.38
C ALA A 128 13.76 2.08 -5.03
N GLU A 129 13.78 3.19 -4.29
CA GLU A 129 13.27 4.50 -4.73
C GLU A 129 14.38 5.52 -4.88
N ASP A 130 14.22 6.48 -5.81
CA ASP A 130 15.14 7.60 -6.03
C ASP A 130 14.93 8.79 -5.08
N GLU A 131 13.97 8.70 -4.15
CA GLU A 131 13.70 9.72 -3.11
C GLU A 131 14.59 9.51 -1.88
N VAL A 132 15.91 9.55 -2.08
CA VAL A 132 16.89 9.33 -1.03
C VAL A 132 17.09 10.58 -0.16
N THR A 133 17.32 10.37 1.13
CA THR A 133 17.57 11.45 2.10
C THR A 133 18.80 12.28 1.74
N ASN A 134 19.83 11.65 1.14
CA ASN A 134 21.09 12.31 0.75
C ASN A 134 21.14 12.73 -0.72
N GLY A 135 20.09 12.49 -1.51
CA GLY A 135 19.99 12.89 -2.90
C GLY A 135 20.88 12.14 -3.89
N ILE A 136 21.47 11.00 -3.50
CA ILE A 136 22.39 10.20 -4.34
C ILE A 136 21.99 8.73 -4.30
N GLY A 137 21.68 8.15 -5.49
CA GLY A 137 21.37 6.75 -5.65
C GLY A 137 19.89 6.40 -5.39
N PHE A 138 19.66 5.18 -4.98
CA PHE A 138 18.36 4.63 -4.62
C PHE A 138 18.39 4.19 -3.16
N ASP A 139 17.38 4.60 -2.38
CA ASP A 139 17.12 3.99 -1.07
C ASP A 139 16.43 2.65 -1.27
N THR A 140 16.89 1.64 -0.57
CA THR A 140 16.31 0.29 -0.63
C THR A 140 15.66 -0.05 0.69
N GLY A 141 14.48 -0.65 0.61
CA GLY A 141 13.72 -1.08 1.78
C GLY A 141 12.98 -2.39 1.54
N ILE A 142 12.46 -2.93 2.61
CA ILE A 142 11.54 -4.06 2.60
C ILE A 142 10.20 -3.52 3.13
N PRO A 143 9.28 -3.06 2.25
CA PRO A 143 7.99 -2.56 2.68
C PRO A 143 7.11 -3.68 3.25
N VAL A 144 7.25 -4.91 2.73
CA VAL A 144 6.47 -6.05 3.21
C VAL A 144 7.23 -7.38 3.06
N ALA A 145 7.12 -8.21 4.10
CA ALA A 145 7.52 -9.61 4.09
C ALA A 145 6.49 -10.44 4.87
N GLN A 146 6.01 -11.53 4.29
CA GLN A 146 4.95 -12.36 4.88
C GLN A 146 5.28 -13.83 4.74
N LEU A 147 5.14 -14.57 5.83
CA LEU A 147 5.18 -16.02 5.87
C LEU A 147 3.86 -16.50 6.47
N THR A 148 3.10 -17.30 5.72
CA THR A 148 1.77 -17.73 6.14
C THR A 148 1.67 -19.25 6.17
N TYR A 149 1.18 -19.78 7.28
CA TYR A 149 0.71 -21.15 7.38
C TYR A 149 -0.80 -21.18 7.06
N ASN A 150 -1.13 -21.74 5.90
CA ASN A 150 -2.49 -21.87 5.40
C ASN A 150 -3.11 -23.15 5.97
N HIS A 151 -3.74 -23.05 7.14
CA HIS A 151 -4.37 -24.19 7.80
C HIS A 151 -5.68 -24.58 7.12
N SER A 152 -6.56 -23.61 6.89
CA SER A 152 -7.88 -23.78 6.26
C SER A 152 -8.39 -22.44 5.73
N GLU A 153 -9.50 -22.44 4.97
CA GLU A 153 -10.16 -21.17 4.59
C GLU A 153 -10.56 -20.34 5.81
N ALA A 154 -10.96 -21.02 6.88
CA ALA A 154 -11.44 -20.37 8.09
C ALA A 154 -10.32 -19.85 8.99
N ALA A 155 -9.08 -20.33 8.86
CA ALA A 155 -8.00 -19.95 9.76
C ALA A 155 -6.63 -20.08 9.09
N ASN A 156 -5.85 -19.02 9.10
CA ASN A 156 -4.47 -18.96 8.65
C ASN A 156 -3.64 -18.24 9.73
N LEU A 157 -2.39 -18.65 9.90
CA LEU A 157 -1.43 -17.98 10.79
C LEU A 157 -0.37 -17.30 9.94
N GLN A 158 -0.15 -16.00 10.16
CA GLN A 158 0.84 -15.22 9.41
C GLN A 158 1.82 -14.52 10.35
N PHE A 159 3.09 -14.61 10.01
CA PHE A 159 4.18 -13.80 10.55
C PHE A 159 4.56 -12.79 9.47
N SER A 160 4.62 -11.51 9.80
CA SER A 160 4.90 -10.50 8.78
C SER A 160 5.61 -9.27 9.32
N TRP A 161 6.37 -8.66 8.42
CA TRP A 161 6.76 -7.26 8.46
C TRP A 161 5.88 -6.50 7.45
N GLY A 162 5.25 -5.40 7.85
CA GLY A 162 4.35 -4.60 7.04
C GLY A 162 3.23 -3.98 7.86
N SER A 163 2.19 -3.46 7.21
CA SER A 163 1.00 -2.94 7.89
C SER A 163 0.39 -3.96 8.86
N ASN A 164 -0.13 -3.46 9.99
CA ASN A 164 -0.89 -4.27 10.96
C ASN A 164 -2.15 -4.95 10.37
N THR A 165 -2.63 -4.46 9.23
CA THR A 165 -3.72 -5.07 8.45
C THR A 165 -3.21 -5.77 7.17
N GLY A 166 -1.92 -6.12 7.09
CA GLY A 166 -1.30 -6.75 5.91
C GLY A 166 -1.94 -8.07 5.47
N PHE A 167 -2.61 -8.78 6.40
CA PHE A 167 -3.42 -9.96 6.13
C PHE A 167 -4.71 -9.64 5.37
N ASP A 168 -5.23 -8.39 5.45
CA ASP A 168 -6.49 -7.99 4.81
C ASP A 168 -6.34 -7.95 3.29
N SER A 169 -7.21 -8.70 2.61
CA SER A 169 -7.24 -8.76 1.15
C SER A 169 -7.99 -7.58 0.51
N TYR A 170 -8.84 -6.89 1.26
CA TYR A 170 -9.66 -5.77 0.79
C TYR A 170 -8.85 -4.49 0.59
N ASN A 171 -7.70 -4.34 1.26
CA ASN A 171 -6.79 -3.19 1.11
C ASN A 171 -7.41 -1.84 1.54
N SER A 172 -8.41 -1.86 2.41
CA SER A 172 -9.10 -0.63 2.83
C SER A 172 -8.20 0.30 3.64
N TYR A 173 -7.24 -0.27 4.38
CA TYR A 173 -6.40 0.45 5.34
C TYR A 173 -4.89 0.39 5.04
N THR A 174 -4.45 -0.50 4.15
CA THR A 174 -3.02 -0.64 3.81
C THR A 174 -2.54 0.33 2.74
N GLY A 175 -3.44 0.82 1.90
CA GLY A 175 -3.13 1.74 0.80
C GLY A 175 -2.09 1.22 -0.22
N SER A 176 -1.73 -0.08 -0.19
CA SER A 176 -0.63 -0.63 -1.00
C SER A 176 -1.01 -0.84 -2.47
N ARG A 177 -2.22 -1.30 -2.76
CA ARG A 177 -2.69 -1.55 -4.15
C ARG A 177 -3.53 -0.38 -4.66
N ARG A 178 -2.92 0.80 -4.75
CA ARG A 178 -3.59 2.04 -5.10
C ARG A 178 -3.58 2.34 -6.59
N MET A 179 -4.61 3.03 -7.05
CA MET A 179 -4.75 3.51 -8.44
C MET A 179 -4.24 4.95 -8.61
N THR A 180 -3.80 5.57 -7.52
CA THR A 180 -3.30 6.93 -7.40
C THR A 180 -1.84 6.94 -6.99
N ARG A 181 -1.15 8.07 -7.14
CA ARG A 181 0.23 8.25 -6.66
C ARG A 181 0.28 8.18 -5.12
N GLY A 182 -0.59 8.94 -4.46
CA GLY A 182 -0.66 9.00 -3.00
C GLY A 182 -1.65 7.97 -2.43
N ALA A 183 -1.40 7.53 -1.20
CA ALA A 183 -2.38 6.77 -0.43
C ALA A 183 -3.55 7.68 -0.01
N ASN A 184 -4.67 7.09 0.42
CA ASN A 184 -5.78 7.83 0.97
C ASN A 184 -5.52 8.30 2.40
N ALA A 185 -6.22 9.33 2.86
CA ALA A 185 -6.06 9.93 4.18
C ALA A 185 -6.20 8.91 5.32
N VAL A 186 -7.16 7.98 5.24
CA VAL A 186 -7.39 6.98 6.30
C VAL A 186 -6.16 6.11 6.53
N SER A 187 -5.45 5.72 5.46
CA SER A 187 -4.27 4.86 5.57
C SER A 187 -2.97 5.63 5.84
N ASP A 188 -2.89 6.91 5.47
CA ASP A 188 -1.65 7.69 5.45
C ASP A 188 -1.50 8.69 6.59
N GLN A 189 -2.58 9.03 7.31
CA GLN A 189 -2.51 9.98 8.41
C GLN A 189 -1.87 9.40 9.66
N LYS A 190 -1.02 10.21 10.27
CA LYS A 190 -0.31 9.90 11.53
C LYS A 190 -1.06 10.39 12.78
N PHE A 191 -2.12 11.17 12.60
CA PHE A 191 -2.97 11.75 13.64
C PHE A 191 -2.16 12.48 14.72
N GLY A 192 -2.35 12.13 16.00
CA GLY A 192 -1.58 12.68 17.11
C GLY A 192 -0.16 12.12 17.24
N GLY A 193 0.18 11.09 16.47
CA GLY A 193 1.52 10.51 16.42
C GLY A 193 1.91 9.69 17.64
N ALA A 194 0.96 9.27 18.48
CA ALA A 194 1.23 8.43 19.64
C ALA A 194 1.77 7.04 19.28
N ASP A 195 1.39 6.50 18.12
CA ASP A 195 1.92 5.24 17.56
C ASP A 195 3.32 5.47 16.95
N ASN A 196 4.25 5.96 17.75
CA ASN A 196 5.64 6.26 17.34
C ASN A 196 5.72 7.08 16.02
N GLY A 197 4.72 7.91 15.74
CA GLY A 197 4.58 8.65 14.50
C GLY A 197 4.14 7.81 13.30
N GLY A 198 3.63 6.61 13.53
CA GLY A 198 3.12 5.72 12.50
C GLY A 198 1.72 6.08 12.00
N ASN A 199 1.36 5.49 10.88
CA ASN A 199 0.02 5.47 10.30
C ASN A 199 -0.44 4.02 10.10
N LEU A 200 -1.66 3.78 9.61
CA LEU A 200 -2.19 2.41 9.45
C LEU A 200 -1.39 1.57 8.43
N ARG A 201 -0.72 2.21 7.46
CA ARG A 201 0.12 1.53 6.48
C ARG A 201 1.59 1.35 6.92
N SER A 202 1.99 1.94 8.05
CA SER A 202 3.36 1.82 8.56
C SER A 202 3.73 0.37 8.81
N SER A 203 4.98 0.03 8.49
CA SER A 203 5.48 -1.33 8.69
C SER A 203 5.77 -1.60 10.16
N ARG A 204 5.37 -2.78 10.62
CA ARG A 204 5.55 -3.34 11.96
C ARG A 204 5.84 -4.83 11.88
N GLN A 205 6.42 -5.39 12.91
CA GLN A 205 6.41 -6.84 13.14
C GLN A 205 5.00 -7.24 13.55
N ASN A 206 4.44 -8.29 12.92
CA ASN A 206 3.08 -8.75 13.21
C ASN A 206 3.01 -10.27 13.33
N ILE A 207 2.17 -10.72 14.24
CA ILE A 207 1.68 -12.11 14.27
C ILE A 207 0.16 -12.02 14.15
N SER A 208 -0.40 -12.63 13.10
CA SER A 208 -1.83 -12.51 12.81
C SER A 208 -2.49 -13.85 12.53
N ILE A 209 -3.76 -13.96 12.93
CA ILE A 209 -4.67 -15.03 12.54
C ILE A 209 -5.80 -14.41 11.75
N TYR A 210 -6.09 -14.96 10.57
CA TYR A 210 -7.15 -14.48 9.71
C TYR A 210 -7.79 -15.63 8.93
N GLY A 211 -8.99 -15.38 8.41
CA GLY A 211 -9.66 -16.36 7.55
C GLY A 211 -11.08 -15.96 7.16
N ARG A 212 -11.68 -16.86 6.42
CA ARG A 212 -13.04 -16.73 5.89
C ARG A 212 -13.86 -17.97 6.29
N PRO A 213 -14.44 -17.99 7.51
CA PRO A 213 -15.23 -19.14 8.00
C PRO A 213 -16.53 -19.34 7.26
N SER A 214 -16.98 -18.37 6.47
CA SER A 214 -18.07 -18.51 5.52
C SER A 214 -17.79 -17.67 4.28
N PRO A 215 -18.41 -17.96 3.13
CA PRO A 215 -18.18 -17.22 1.88
C PRO A 215 -18.41 -15.70 1.99
N LYS A 216 -19.21 -15.27 2.98
CA LYS A 216 -19.57 -13.86 3.17
C LYS A 216 -18.82 -13.17 4.29
N PHE A 217 -18.12 -13.88 5.15
CA PHE A 217 -17.52 -13.31 6.35
C PHE A 217 -16.01 -13.52 6.39
N PHE A 218 -15.29 -12.43 6.50
CA PHE A 218 -13.83 -12.39 6.70
C PHE A 218 -13.52 -11.80 8.08
N TYR A 219 -12.51 -12.34 8.75
CA TYR A 219 -11.96 -11.77 9.97
C TYR A 219 -10.43 -11.83 9.99
N GLY A 220 -9.83 -10.98 10.80
CA GLY A 220 -8.42 -11.04 11.13
C GLY A 220 -8.14 -10.37 12.46
N VAL A 221 -7.17 -10.91 13.19
CA VAL A 221 -6.64 -10.35 14.42
C VAL A 221 -5.12 -10.39 14.35
N ALA A 222 -4.46 -9.30 14.72
CA ALA A 222 -3.01 -9.24 14.80
C ALA A 222 -2.57 -8.67 16.15
N ILE A 223 -1.44 -9.16 16.65
CA ILE A 223 -0.61 -8.47 17.64
C ILE A 223 0.59 -7.90 16.92
N SER A 224 0.99 -6.68 17.27
CA SER A 224 2.05 -5.97 16.56
C SER A 224 2.98 -5.26 17.54
N GLY A 225 4.21 -5.00 17.09
CA GLY A 225 5.11 -4.06 17.71
C GLY A 225 4.82 -2.62 17.27
N ASP A 226 5.62 -1.69 17.77
CA ASP A 226 5.57 -0.27 17.39
C ASP A 226 5.87 -0.07 15.90
N SER A 227 5.38 1.04 15.36
CA SER A 227 5.66 1.48 14.01
C SER A 227 7.16 1.65 13.77
N GLY A 228 7.69 0.94 12.76
CA GLY A 228 9.11 1.01 12.39
C GLY A 228 10.06 0.20 13.29
N ASP A 229 9.56 -0.41 14.38
CA ASP A 229 10.39 -1.25 15.24
C ASP A 229 10.70 -2.60 14.57
N THR A 230 12.00 -2.89 14.42
CA THR A 230 12.49 -4.15 13.85
C THR A 230 12.96 -5.15 14.91
N GLU A 231 13.01 -4.77 16.19
CA GLU A 231 13.56 -5.61 17.27
C GLU A 231 12.57 -6.69 17.75
N GLY A 232 11.28 -6.53 17.45
CA GLY A 232 10.33 -7.59 17.73
C GLY A 232 8.90 -7.13 17.99
N VAL A 233 8.03 -8.11 18.24
CA VAL A 233 6.66 -7.91 18.66
C VAL A 233 6.64 -7.90 20.19
N GLY A 234 6.59 -6.71 20.77
CA GLY A 234 6.39 -6.54 22.21
C GLY A 234 4.97 -6.93 22.66
N GLY A 235 4.03 -7.01 21.71
CA GLY A 235 2.62 -7.15 21.99
C GLY A 235 1.96 -5.81 22.35
N ASP A 236 2.61 -4.74 21.93
CA ASP A 236 2.27 -3.36 22.30
C ASP A 236 0.97 -2.89 21.66
N SER A 237 0.53 -3.57 20.61
CA SER A 237 -0.72 -3.24 19.93
C SER A 237 -1.51 -4.45 19.46
N VAL A 238 -2.82 -4.26 19.34
CA VAL A 238 -3.78 -5.26 18.84
C VAL A 238 -4.62 -4.65 17.73
N THR A 239 -4.76 -5.40 16.64
CA THR A 239 -5.66 -5.07 15.53
C THR A 239 -6.72 -6.15 15.42
N ALA A 240 -7.98 -5.74 15.27
CA ALA A 240 -9.11 -6.62 14.92
C ALA A 240 -9.80 -6.07 13.66
N ARG A 241 -10.06 -6.93 12.69
CA ARG A 241 -10.69 -6.61 11.40
C ARG A 241 -11.82 -7.58 11.10
N ILE A 242 -12.97 -7.07 10.67
CA ILE A 242 -14.05 -7.87 10.10
C ILE A 242 -14.50 -7.26 8.78
N ALA A 243 -14.94 -8.11 7.84
CA ALA A 243 -15.60 -7.67 6.62
C ALA A 243 -16.73 -8.64 6.27
N PHE A 244 -17.81 -8.10 5.72
CA PHE A 244 -18.99 -8.85 5.35
C PHE A 244 -19.40 -8.53 3.92
N ASP A 245 -19.42 -9.54 3.05
CA ASP A 245 -19.91 -9.46 1.68
C ASP A 245 -21.45 -9.56 1.70
N VAL A 246 -22.11 -8.39 1.85
CA VAL A 246 -23.59 -8.27 1.93
C VAL A 246 -24.22 -8.86 0.70
N MET A 247 -23.66 -8.54 -0.46
CA MET A 247 -24.00 -9.08 -1.78
C MET A 247 -22.73 -9.13 -2.64
N PRO A 248 -22.73 -9.82 -3.79
CA PRO A 248 -21.52 -9.94 -4.63
C PRO A 248 -20.90 -8.61 -5.05
N SER A 249 -21.70 -7.54 -5.06
CA SER A 249 -21.26 -6.19 -5.44
C SER A 249 -21.05 -5.24 -4.26
N LEU A 250 -21.21 -5.66 -3.00
CA LEU A 250 -21.15 -4.79 -1.84
C LEU A 250 -20.51 -5.50 -0.64
N THR A 251 -19.41 -4.94 -0.18
CA THR A 251 -18.73 -5.33 1.07
C THR A 251 -18.77 -4.16 2.04
N ILE A 252 -19.03 -4.44 3.30
CA ILE A 252 -18.87 -3.52 4.41
C ILE A 252 -17.85 -4.10 5.39
N GLY A 253 -17.10 -3.23 6.07
CA GLY A 253 -16.11 -3.68 7.02
C GLY A 253 -15.91 -2.74 8.19
N ALA A 254 -15.26 -3.25 9.23
CA ALA A 254 -14.85 -2.50 10.39
C ALA A 254 -13.49 -2.98 10.88
N MET A 255 -12.73 -2.07 11.47
CA MET A 255 -11.43 -2.34 12.09
C MET A 255 -11.33 -1.58 13.40
N HIS A 256 -10.69 -2.23 14.39
CA HIS A 256 -10.21 -1.55 15.59
C HIS A 256 -8.73 -1.87 15.76
N PHE A 257 -7.93 -0.84 16.03
CA PHE A 257 -6.51 -0.93 16.31
C PHE A 257 -6.21 -0.10 17.55
N SER A 258 -5.56 -0.66 18.53
CA SER A 258 -5.17 0.05 19.74
C SER A 258 -3.85 -0.47 20.27
N GLY A 259 -3.12 0.39 20.94
CA GLY A 259 -1.84 0.04 21.53
C GLY A 259 -1.30 1.13 22.42
N THR A 260 -0.12 0.85 22.96
CA THR A 260 0.67 1.77 23.77
C THR A 260 2.07 1.84 23.17
N SER A 261 2.53 3.04 22.82
CA SER A 261 3.91 3.22 22.35
C SER A 261 4.87 3.18 23.54
N ASN A 262 6.05 2.59 23.30
CA ASN A 262 7.07 2.48 24.35
C ASN A 262 7.65 3.84 24.75
N ALA A 263 7.92 4.02 26.02
CA ALA A 263 8.69 5.14 26.52
C ALA A 263 10.11 5.11 25.94
N THR A 264 10.57 6.22 25.38
CA THR A 264 11.95 6.33 24.90
C THR A 264 12.73 7.32 25.74
N SER A 265 13.99 7.02 26.03
CA SER A 265 14.90 7.94 26.69
C SER A 265 16.26 7.95 26.01
N THR A 266 16.78 9.16 25.77
CA THR A 266 18.16 9.34 25.31
C THR A 266 18.95 10.05 26.40
N ASN A 267 20.14 9.52 26.69
CA ASN A 267 21.04 10.19 27.62
C ASN A 267 21.58 11.50 27.01
N ALA A 268 21.87 12.48 27.87
CA ALA A 268 22.57 13.68 27.43
C ALA A 268 23.94 13.33 26.86
N TYR A 269 24.31 13.95 25.74
CA TYR A 269 25.60 13.75 25.09
C TYR A 269 26.17 15.05 24.55
N TYR A 270 27.48 15.09 24.33
CA TYR A 270 28.15 16.25 23.77
C TYR A 270 28.45 16.08 22.30
N VAL A 271 28.06 17.08 21.50
CA VAL A 271 28.39 17.14 20.07
C VAL A 271 29.52 18.17 19.90
N PRO A 272 30.68 17.80 19.31
CA PRO A 272 31.72 18.76 18.95
C PRO A 272 31.18 19.76 17.93
N THR A 273 31.18 21.04 18.30
CA THR A 273 30.77 22.14 17.42
C THR A 273 31.96 22.92 16.87
N SER A 274 33.13 22.74 17.46
CA SER A 274 34.41 23.23 16.98
C SER A 274 35.57 22.42 17.61
N PRO A 275 36.84 22.59 17.19
CA PRO A 275 37.97 21.91 17.81
C PRO A 275 38.13 22.18 19.32
N THR A 276 37.48 23.22 19.83
CA THR A 276 37.60 23.65 21.23
C THR A 276 36.25 23.81 21.95
N ALA A 277 35.15 23.49 21.31
CA ALA A 277 33.83 23.65 21.91
C ALA A 277 32.93 22.43 21.62
N ASN A 278 32.23 22.00 22.65
CA ASN A 278 31.18 20.98 22.58
C ASN A 278 29.84 21.58 22.99
N THR A 279 28.79 21.24 22.29
CA THR A 279 27.43 21.60 22.69
C THR A 279 26.79 20.40 23.38
N LEU A 280 26.26 20.61 24.56
CA LEU A 280 25.49 19.60 25.28
C LEU A 280 24.14 19.45 24.60
N VAL A 281 23.83 18.24 24.13
CA VAL A 281 22.49 17.82 23.78
C VAL A 281 21.88 17.26 25.07
N PRO A 282 20.80 17.85 25.59
CA PRO A 282 20.18 17.39 26.84
C PRO A 282 19.57 16.00 26.66
N ALA A 283 19.41 15.28 27.76
CA ALA A 283 18.60 14.06 27.78
C ALA A 283 17.17 14.39 27.39
N THR A 284 16.59 13.53 26.57
CA THR A 284 15.17 13.59 26.23
C THR A 284 14.50 12.30 26.68
N SER A 285 13.26 12.40 27.15
CA SER A 285 12.38 11.25 27.38
C SER A 285 11.02 11.53 26.82
N THR A 286 10.47 10.56 26.13
CA THR A 286 9.06 10.53 25.73
C THR A 286 8.34 9.52 26.63
N PRO A 287 7.23 9.87 27.27
CA PRO A 287 6.45 8.92 28.05
C PRO A 287 5.80 7.86 27.16
N GLU A 288 5.33 6.77 27.75
CA GLU A 288 4.38 5.87 27.11
C GLU A 288 3.12 6.67 26.72
N ARG A 289 2.55 6.37 25.56
CA ARG A 289 1.36 7.03 25.04
C ARG A 289 0.40 6.00 24.48
N ASP A 290 -0.84 6.05 24.95
CA ASP A 290 -1.90 5.22 24.42
C ASP A 290 -2.46 5.80 23.13
N TYR A 291 -2.91 4.90 22.25
CA TYR A 291 -3.55 5.28 20.99
C TYR A 291 -4.61 4.26 20.57
N SER A 292 -5.63 4.74 19.84
CA SER A 292 -6.62 3.87 19.24
C SER A 292 -7.13 4.40 17.90
N ARG A 293 -7.58 3.48 17.03
CA ARG A 293 -8.17 3.75 15.72
C ARG A 293 -9.39 2.86 15.56
N THR A 294 -10.55 3.45 15.35
CA THR A 294 -11.76 2.71 14.99
C THR A 294 -12.20 3.13 13.60
N ALA A 295 -12.27 2.19 12.68
CA ALA A 295 -12.53 2.48 11.29
C ALA A 295 -13.65 1.63 10.71
N PHE A 296 -14.32 2.19 9.70
CA PHE A 296 -15.36 1.53 8.90
C PHE A 296 -15.06 1.72 7.44
N ASP A 297 -15.38 0.73 6.61
CA ASP A 297 -15.19 0.79 5.16
C ASP A 297 -16.33 0.17 4.38
N LEU A 298 -16.43 0.63 3.13
CA LEU A 298 -17.39 0.16 2.15
C LEU A 298 -16.70 0.02 0.81
N GLN A 299 -16.94 -1.10 0.13
CA GLN A 299 -16.52 -1.34 -1.24
C GLN A 299 -17.73 -1.80 -2.07
N SER A 300 -17.93 -1.22 -3.23
CA SER A 300 -19.03 -1.60 -4.13
C SER A 300 -18.55 -1.64 -5.58
N GLU A 301 -18.96 -2.69 -6.30
CA GLU A 301 -18.73 -2.83 -7.73
C GLU A 301 -20.05 -2.94 -8.46
N VAL A 302 -20.43 -1.95 -9.28
CA VAL A 302 -21.69 -1.92 -10.01
C VAL A 302 -21.55 -1.23 -11.36
N ALA A 303 -22.01 -1.86 -12.41
CA ALA A 303 -22.05 -1.31 -13.77
C ALA A 303 -20.71 -0.71 -14.27
N GLY A 304 -19.60 -1.33 -13.94
CA GLY A 304 -18.24 -0.87 -14.29
C GLY A 304 -17.65 0.17 -13.34
N PHE A 305 -18.43 0.67 -12.38
CA PHE A 305 -17.93 1.52 -11.31
C PHE A 305 -17.45 0.66 -10.14
N THR A 306 -16.36 1.10 -9.53
CA THR A 306 -15.88 0.64 -8.22
C THR A 306 -15.88 1.84 -7.28
N PHE A 307 -16.65 1.73 -6.21
CA PHE A 307 -16.70 2.72 -5.14
C PHE A 307 -15.96 2.18 -3.92
N ASN A 308 -15.10 3.00 -3.35
CA ASN A 308 -14.42 2.72 -2.08
C ASN A 308 -14.60 3.91 -1.16
N ALA A 309 -14.95 3.66 0.08
CA ALA A 309 -15.00 4.67 1.12
C ALA A 309 -14.49 4.07 2.43
N ALA A 310 -13.83 4.87 3.24
CA ALA A 310 -13.53 4.52 4.62
C ALA A 310 -13.53 5.77 5.49
N TYR A 311 -13.78 5.56 6.77
CA TYR A 311 -13.71 6.54 7.84
C TYR A 311 -12.90 5.95 8.99
N VAL A 312 -12.10 6.76 9.66
CA VAL A 312 -11.39 6.41 10.88
C VAL A 312 -11.56 7.51 11.92
N SER A 313 -11.88 7.12 13.13
CA SER A 313 -11.74 7.94 14.33
C SER A 313 -10.48 7.51 15.07
N ALA A 314 -9.65 8.45 15.44
CA ALA A 314 -8.36 8.26 16.07
C ALA A 314 -8.34 9.02 17.40
N THR A 315 -7.91 8.36 18.46
CA THR A 315 -7.62 8.97 19.77
C THR A 315 -6.17 8.67 20.11
N ASP A 316 -5.41 9.71 20.43
CA ASP A 316 -3.99 9.62 20.79
C ASP A 316 -3.72 10.40 22.09
N ASP A 317 -2.89 9.86 22.95
CA ASP A 317 -2.27 10.67 23.99
C ASP A 317 -1.38 11.74 23.35
N ASN A 318 -1.44 12.96 23.85
CA ASN A 318 -0.57 14.04 23.42
C ASN A 318 0.91 13.73 23.75
N SER A 319 1.83 14.55 23.25
CA SER A 319 3.26 14.32 23.41
C SER A 319 3.75 14.22 24.87
N ALA A 320 3.00 14.72 25.82
CA ALA A 320 3.29 14.69 27.26
C ALA A 320 2.54 13.58 28.02
N ALA A 321 1.70 12.79 27.35
CA ALA A 321 0.77 11.80 27.96
C ALA A 321 -0.07 12.38 29.10
N THR A 322 -0.56 13.61 28.92
CA THR A 322 -1.36 14.32 29.93
C THR A 322 -2.79 14.59 29.49
N ALA A 323 -3.10 14.42 28.21
CA ALA A 323 -4.42 14.59 27.64
C ALA A 323 -4.54 13.78 26.34
N GLU A 324 -5.76 13.38 26.00
CA GLU A 324 -6.09 12.75 24.73
C GLU A 324 -6.37 13.81 23.65
N GLU A 325 -6.03 13.48 22.41
CA GLU A 325 -6.31 14.25 21.21
C GLU A 325 -7.13 13.38 20.25
N ASP A 326 -8.34 13.84 19.91
CA ASP A 326 -9.19 13.18 18.94
C ASP A 326 -9.00 13.78 17.53
N ASN A 327 -8.88 12.92 16.55
CA ASN A 327 -8.80 13.27 15.14
C ASN A 327 -9.65 12.31 14.33
N ASN A 328 -9.97 12.70 13.10
CA ASN A 328 -10.63 11.79 12.16
C ASN A 328 -10.07 11.94 10.74
N ALA A 329 -10.30 10.92 9.93
CA ALA A 329 -10.04 10.98 8.50
C ALA A 329 -11.07 10.14 7.75
N TYR A 330 -11.41 10.57 6.54
CA TYR A 330 -12.21 9.75 5.63
C TYR A 330 -11.79 9.97 4.18
N TYR A 331 -12.14 9.02 3.35
CA TYR A 331 -12.08 9.19 1.90
C TYR A 331 -13.27 8.54 1.20
N VAL A 332 -13.57 9.08 0.03
CA VAL A 332 -14.51 8.48 -0.93
C VAL A 332 -13.86 8.48 -2.30
N GLN A 333 -13.84 7.33 -2.95
CA GLN A 333 -13.26 7.15 -4.29
C GLN A 333 -14.24 6.48 -5.22
N ALA A 334 -14.36 6.99 -6.44
CA ALA A 334 -15.04 6.35 -7.55
C ALA A 334 -14.04 6.08 -8.68
N LEU A 335 -14.01 4.86 -9.16
CA LEU A 335 -13.24 4.39 -10.31
C LEU A 335 -14.21 3.83 -11.33
N TYR A 336 -14.04 4.17 -12.61
CA TYR A 336 -14.80 3.55 -13.71
C TYR A 336 -13.86 2.77 -14.63
N THR A 337 -14.21 1.53 -14.97
CA THR A 337 -13.41 0.70 -15.86
C THR A 337 -14.02 0.64 -17.26
N VAL A 338 -13.27 1.09 -18.27
CA VAL A 338 -13.57 0.90 -19.68
C VAL A 338 -12.82 -0.32 -20.19
N LYS A 339 -13.53 -1.24 -20.81
CA LYS A 339 -12.98 -2.54 -21.24
C LYS A 339 -13.10 -2.73 -22.76
N ASP A 340 -12.10 -3.39 -23.33
CA ASP A 340 -12.14 -3.99 -24.67
C ASP A 340 -12.11 -5.51 -24.48
N GLY A 341 -13.27 -6.15 -24.66
CA GLY A 341 -13.46 -7.53 -24.25
C GLY A 341 -13.31 -7.69 -22.72
N VAL A 342 -12.35 -8.50 -22.30
CA VAL A 342 -12.03 -8.73 -20.88
C VAL A 342 -10.94 -7.77 -20.36
N ARG A 343 -10.20 -7.12 -21.25
CA ARG A 343 -9.07 -6.24 -20.93
C ARG A 343 -9.55 -4.85 -20.55
N VAL A 344 -9.09 -4.33 -19.42
CA VAL A 344 -9.24 -2.92 -19.05
C VAL A 344 -8.36 -2.08 -19.97
N THR A 345 -8.90 -1.00 -20.53
CA THR A 345 -8.18 -0.04 -21.38
C THR A 345 -8.00 1.30 -20.70
N TRP A 346 -9.05 1.79 -20.04
CA TRP A 346 -9.06 3.05 -19.30
C TRP A 346 -9.68 2.85 -17.93
N ALA A 347 -9.15 3.57 -16.96
CA ALA A 347 -9.71 3.62 -15.62
C ALA A 347 -9.60 5.05 -15.05
N PRO A 348 -10.52 5.97 -15.44
CA PRO A 348 -10.66 7.25 -14.78
C PRO A 348 -11.10 7.08 -13.34
N LEU A 349 -10.61 7.95 -12.46
CA LEU A 349 -10.97 7.98 -11.04
C LEU A 349 -11.08 9.40 -10.52
N ILE A 350 -11.87 9.53 -9.47
CA ILE A 350 -11.89 10.69 -8.59
C ILE A 350 -11.88 10.21 -7.14
N ARG A 351 -11.09 10.87 -6.30
CA ARG A 351 -11.06 10.64 -4.85
C ARG A 351 -11.13 11.97 -4.12
N PHE A 352 -11.91 12.01 -3.09
CA PHE A 352 -11.94 13.06 -2.08
C PHE A 352 -11.44 12.48 -0.78
N ASP A 353 -10.51 13.15 -0.14
CA ASP A 353 -9.98 12.84 1.18
C ASP A 353 -10.21 14.04 2.10
N SER A 354 -10.51 13.79 3.38
CA SER A 354 -10.58 14.83 4.39
C SER A 354 -10.03 14.28 5.71
N TYR A 355 -9.31 15.11 6.46
CA TYR A 355 -8.76 14.71 7.74
C TYR A 355 -8.45 15.89 8.65
N GLU A 356 -8.46 15.62 9.94
CA GLU A 356 -8.08 16.55 11.01
C GLU A 356 -6.73 16.14 11.61
N THR A 357 -5.98 17.11 12.10
CA THR A 357 -4.76 16.90 12.88
C THR A 357 -4.70 17.86 14.08
N GLY A 358 -3.85 17.50 15.07
CA GLY A 358 -3.65 18.33 16.28
C GLY A 358 -4.92 18.48 17.13
N GLY A 359 -5.69 17.39 17.27
CA GLY A 359 -6.93 17.42 18.05
C GLY A 359 -8.02 18.30 17.42
N GLY A 360 -8.15 18.26 16.10
CA GLY A 360 -9.10 19.08 15.33
C GLY A 360 -8.67 20.54 15.15
N ALA A 361 -7.40 20.87 15.42
CA ALA A 361 -6.90 22.24 15.24
C ALA A 361 -6.64 22.61 13.77
N VAL A 362 -6.46 21.62 12.91
CA VAL A 362 -6.19 21.78 11.47
C VAL A 362 -7.07 20.82 10.68
N ASP A 363 -7.86 21.38 9.77
CA ASP A 363 -8.64 20.64 8.78
C ASP A 363 -7.93 20.65 7.44
N VAL A 364 -7.96 19.52 6.74
CA VAL A 364 -7.37 19.36 5.40
C VAL A 364 -8.34 18.60 4.50
N ASP A 365 -8.60 19.17 3.34
CA ASP A 365 -9.35 18.54 2.26
C ASP A 365 -8.45 18.34 1.04
N GLU A 366 -8.58 17.17 0.40
CA GLU A 366 -7.81 16.85 -0.79
C GLU A 366 -8.74 16.31 -1.89
N ILE A 367 -8.48 16.71 -3.13
CA ILE A 367 -9.12 16.11 -4.29
C ILE A 367 -8.07 15.50 -5.20
N THR A 368 -8.29 14.27 -5.64
CA THR A 368 -7.45 13.58 -6.61
C THR A 368 -8.30 13.21 -7.82
N VAL A 369 -7.89 13.68 -9.01
CA VAL A 369 -8.46 13.26 -10.28
C VAL A 369 -7.39 12.52 -11.07
N GLY A 370 -7.67 11.28 -11.42
CA GLY A 370 -6.71 10.40 -12.08
C GLY A 370 -7.28 9.75 -13.34
N LEU A 371 -6.40 9.48 -14.29
CA LEU A 371 -6.69 8.71 -15.48
C LEU A 371 -5.61 7.65 -15.67
N ASN A 372 -5.98 6.40 -15.54
CA ASN A 372 -5.11 5.27 -15.83
C ASN A 372 -5.41 4.74 -17.23
N TYR A 373 -4.38 4.58 -18.05
CA TYR A 373 -4.45 3.98 -19.38
C TYR A 373 -3.59 2.74 -19.45
N TYR A 374 -4.17 1.62 -19.85
CA TYR A 374 -3.49 0.34 -19.95
C TYR A 374 -3.08 0.08 -21.40
N PHE A 375 -1.79 0.31 -21.70
CA PHE A 375 -1.20 -0.01 -23.01
C PHE A 375 -1.28 -1.51 -23.28
N THR A 376 -0.96 -2.29 -22.24
CA THR A 376 -1.11 -3.73 -22.17
C THR A 376 -1.66 -4.09 -20.77
N GLU A 377 -1.87 -5.36 -20.49
CA GLU A 377 -2.32 -5.79 -19.15
C GLU A 377 -1.30 -5.52 -18.04
N ASN A 378 -0.02 -5.36 -18.39
CA ASN A 378 1.10 -5.17 -17.47
C ASN A 378 1.85 -3.85 -17.65
N VAL A 379 1.40 -2.97 -18.56
CA VAL A 379 1.96 -1.63 -18.75
C VAL A 379 0.84 -0.59 -18.62
N ARG A 380 0.97 0.27 -17.63
CA ARG A 380 -0.02 1.28 -17.28
C ARG A 380 0.62 2.67 -17.27
N GLY A 381 0.01 3.62 -17.96
CA GLY A 381 0.26 5.05 -17.81
C GLY A 381 -0.75 5.66 -16.85
N MET A 382 -0.33 6.59 -16.03
CA MET A 382 -1.18 7.35 -15.12
C MET A 382 -0.96 8.86 -15.32
N PHE A 383 -2.03 9.59 -15.49
CA PHE A 383 -2.08 11.03 -15.31
C PHE A 383 -2.85 11.31 -14.03
N GLU A 384 -2.33 12.17 -13.14
CA GLU A 384 -2.96 12.55 -11.89
C GLU A 384 -2.82 14.04 -11.65
N PHE A 385 -3.93 14.65 -11.28
CA PHE A 385 -4.00 15.95 -10.64
C PHE A 385 -4.45 15.75 -9.19
N TRP A 386 -3.73 16.34 -8.25
CA TRP A 386 -4.03 16.36 -6.84
C TRP A 386 -3.98 17.79 -6.35
N ASP A 387 -4.96 18.17 -5.55
CA ASP A 387 -5.12 19.49 -4.96
C ASP A 387 -5.43 19.35 -3.47
N ARG A 388 -4.87 20.21 -2.65
CA ARG A 388 -4.99 20.21 -1.21
C ARG A 388 -5.28 21.59 -0.69
N ASP A 389 -6.35 21.70 0.07
CA ASP A 389 -6.75 22.88 0.84
C ASP A 389 -6.55 22.58 2.33
N SER A 390 -5.98 23.52 3.08
CA SER A 390 -5.68 23.35 4.51
C SER A 390 -6.05 24.61 5.28
N SER A 391 -6.71 24.43 6.42
CA SER A 391 -6.98 25.53 7.35
C SER A 391 -5.72 26.11 8.00
N ALA A 392 -4.57 25.39 7.94
CA ALA A 392 -3.29 25.92 8.37
C ALA A 392 -2.69 26.85 7.31
N ALA A 393 -2.21 28.02 7.72
CA ALA A 393 -1.59 28.99 6.83
C ALA A 393 -0.44 28.39 6.01
N ASP A 394 -0.38 28.74 4.71
CA ASP A 394 0.65 28.35 3.74
C ASP A 394 0.82 26.81 3.57
N LYS A 395 -0.27 26.04 3.74
CA LYS A 395 -0.29 24.58 3.58
C LYS A 395 -1.11 24.08 2.40
N ASP A 396 -1.71 24.97 1.63
CA ASP A 396 -2.32 24.64 0.35
C ASP A 396 -1.26 24.17 -0.63
N ASP A 397 -1.59 23.18 -1.42
CA ASP A 397 -0.62 22.54 -2.32
C ASP A 397 -1.35 21.88 -3.50
N ASP A 398 -0.67 21.81 -4.64
CA ASP A 398 -1.19 21.13 -5.83
C ASP A 398 -0.08 20.26 -6.47
N ARG A 399 -0.49 19.24 -7.22
CA ARG A 399 0.48 18.42 -7.94
C ARG A 399 -0.10 17.84 -9.22
N VAL A 400 0.73 17.85 -10.26
CA VAL A 400 0.48 17.14 -11.51
C VAL A 400 1.55 16.07 -11.69
N THR A 401 1.12 14.84 -11.93
CA THR A 401 2.01 13.70 -12.12
C THR A 401 1.67 12.95 -13.41
N LEU A 402 2.70 12.63 -14.20
CA LEU A 402 2.66 11.58 -15.21
C LEU A 402 3.53 10.44 -14.74
N GLN A 403 3.00 9.23 -14.76
CA GLN A 403 3.71 8.05 -14.29
C GLN A 403 3.46 6.87 -15.22
N LEU A 404 4.49 6.06 -15.44
CA LEU A 404 4.44 4.83 -16.22
C LEU A 404 4.86 3.67 -15.32
N TYR A 405 4.05 2.63 -15.30
CA TYR A 405 4.34 1.36 -14.62
C TYR A 405 4.53 0.26 -15.66
N ALA A 406 5.53 -0.56 -15.49
CA ALA A 406 5.71 -1.78 -16.26
C ALA A 406 6.06 -2.94 -15.32
N ALA A 407 5.25 -4.00 -15.37
CA ALA A 407 5.45 -5.21 -14.58
C ALA A 407 5.85 -6.38 -15.48
N PHE A 408 6.80 -7.23 -15.07
CA PHE A 408 7.27 -8.41 -15.83
C PHE A 408 7.85 -9.52 -14.95
#